data_f9a197fb6b8c346aaa317386171d67a4
#
_entry.id   f9a197fb6b8c346aaa317386171d67a4
#
_cell.length_a   1.000
_cell.length_b   1.000
_cell.length_c   1.000
_cell.angle_alpha   90.00
_cell.angle_beta   90.00
_cell.angle_gamma   90.00
#
_symmetry.space_group_name_H-M   'P 1'
#
loop_
_entity.id
_entity.type
_entity.pdbx_description
1 polymer ?
#
loop_
_entity_poly.entity_id
_entity_poly.type
_entity_poly.pdbx_seq_one_letter_code
_entity_poly.pdbx_strand_id
1 'polypeptide(L)'
;MNERRYLFLDLDLCIGCRSCESACRSYFENEKRITINEIKPTVILSHACKHCEEPLCAAACPFNVIKRDEERNIVFQASFHCVGCKSCALACPFGVIENSLLNHVTQKCNLCYQNEQGPRCANSCATGALKFIKESEIEKVKVGVRYLSRSPYWRRV
;
A
#
# COMPACT_ATOMS: atom_id res chain seq x y z
N MET A 1 -1.96 0.16 23.70
CA MET A 1 -2.21 0.71 22.36
C MET A 1 -1.30 -0.03 21.40
N ASN A 2 -1.86 -0.63 20.36
CA ASN A 2 -1.06 -1.35 19.37
C ASN A 2 -0.32 -0.33 18.51
N GLU A 3 1.00 -0.37 18.48
CA GLU A 3 1.83 0.55 17.72
C GLU A 3 1.52 0.40 16.21
N ARG A 4 1.37 1.53 15.52
CA ARG A 4 1.02 1.56 14.10
C ARG A 4 2.17 0.97 13.26
N ARG A 5 1.80 0.19 12.25
CA ARG A 5 2.74 -0.42 11.30
C ARG A 5 2.47 0.07 9.88
N TYR A 6 3.53 0.18 9.11
CA TYR A 6 3.49 0.69 7.75
C TYR A 6 4.16 -0.28 6.77
N LEU A 7 3.65 -0.30 5.55
CA LEU A 7 4.41 -0.84 4.42
C LEU A 7 5.45 0.21 4.01
N PHE A 8 6.70 -0.09 4.27
CA PHE A 8 7.84 0.74 3.92
C PHE A 8 8.56 0.15 2.70
N LEU A 9 8.81 0.96 1.69
CA LEU A 9 9.56 0.58 0.50
C LEU A 9 10.90 1.32 0.47
N ASP A 10 11.98 0.56 0.50
CA ASP A 10 13.33 1.04 0.21
C ASP A 10 13.55 0.99 -1.31
N LEU A 11 13.62 2.16 -1.93
CA LEU A 11 13.73 2.27 -3.39
C LEU A 11 15.11 1.81 -3.89
N ASP A 12 16.16 1.91 -3.08
CA ASP A 12 17.51 1.52 -3.47
C ASP A 12 17.68 -0.01 -3.52
N LEU A 13 16.86 -0.73 -2.74
CA LEU A 13 16.83 -2.19 -2.73
C LEU A 13 15.79 -2.79 -3.67
N CYS A 14 14.86 -1.98 -4.18
CA CYS A 14 13.80 -2.46 -5.05
C CYS A 14 14.30 -2.65 -6.48
N ILE A 15 14.29 -3.90 -6.94
CA ILE A 15 14.70 -4.28 -8.31
C ILE A 15 13.53 -4.37 -9.30
N GLY A 16 12.32 -3.96 -8.91
CA GLY A 16 11.14 -4.01 -9.78
C GLY A 16 10.62 -5.42 -10.13
N CYS A 17 11.03 -6.47 -9.41
CA CYS A 17 10.72 -7.87 -9.73
C CYS A 17 9.23 -8.25 -9.62
N ARG A 18 8.39 -7.39 -9.03
CA ARG A 18 6.94 -7.57 -8.86
C ARG A 18 6.50 -8.81 -8.05
N SER A 19 7.41 -9.46 -7.33
CA SER A 19 7.07 -10.58 -6.43
C SER A 19 6.00 -10.20 -5.40
N CYS A 20 6.00 -8.96 -4.92
CA CYS A 20 4.99 -8.41 -4.03
C CYS A 20 3.58 -8.36 -4.67
N GLU A 21 3.47 -8.02 -5.95
CA GLU A 21 2.20 -8.06 -6.70
C GLU A 21 1.71 -9.50 -6.85
N SER A 22 2.60 -10.41 -7.22
CA SER A 22 2.28 -11.83 -7.40
C SER A 22 1.82 -12.47 -6.08
N ALA A 23 2.50 -12.19 -4.97
CA ALA A 23 2.11 -12.69 -3.66
C ALA A 23 0.77 -12.11 -3.17
N CYS A 24 0.50 -10.84 -3.47
CA CYS A 24 -0.78 -10.22 -3.17
C CYS A 24 -1.90 -10.86 -4.00
N ARG A 25 -1.68 -11.04 -5.30
CA ARG A 25 -2.63 -11.67 -6.22
C ARG A 25 -2.94 -13.11 -5.83
N SER A 26 -1.94 -13.88 -5.47
CA SER A 26 -2.12 -15.27 -5.00
C SER A 26 -2.96 -15.36 -3.74
N TYR A 27 -2.85 -14.39 -2.84
CA TYR A 27 -3.60 -14.37 -1.58
C TYR A 27 -5.06 -13.89 -1.75
N PHE A 28 -5.32 -13.05 -2.74
CA PHE A 28 -6.62 -12.44 -3.00
C PHE A 28 -7.26 -12.91 -4.32
N GLU A 29 -7.21 -14.20 -4.61
CA GLU A 29 -7.94 -14.82 -5.73
C GLU A 29 -7.74 -14.10 -7.08
N ASN A 30 -6.49 -13.84 -7.44
CA ASN A 30 -6.06 -13.12 -8.64
C ASN A 30 -6.22 -11.60 -8.63
N GLU A 31 -6.57 -10.99 -7.51
CA GLU A 31 -6.64 -9.54 -7.40
C GLU A 31 -5.46 -8.94 -6.64
N LYS A 32 -4.75 -8.05 -7.28
CA LYS A 32 -3.66 -7.35 -6.62
C LYS A 32 -4.16 -6.08 -5.94
N ARG A 33 -3.69 -5.84 -4.73
CA ARG A 33 -3.98 -4.64 -3.91
C ARG A 33 -2.74 -3.78 -3.68
N ILE A 34 -1.64 -4.15 -4.31
CA ILE A 34 -0.40 -3.39 -4.42
C ILE A 34 0.03 -3.42 -5.88
N THR A 35 0.52 -2.30 -6.38
CA THR A 35 1.02 -2.17 -7.75
C THR A 35 2.39 -1.52 -7.72
N ILE A 36 3.32 -2.05 -8.48
CA ILE A 36 4.64 -1.47 -8.72
C ILE A 36 4.61 -0.77 -10.07
N ASN A 37 4.74 0.54 -10.06
CA ASN A 37 4.79 1.36 -11.27
C ASN A 37 6.19 1.89 -11.50
N GLU A 38 6.66 1.77 -12.72
CA GLU A 38 7.87 2.43 -13.21
C GLU A 38 7.49 3.77 -13.83
N ILE A 39 7.90 4.88 -13.23
CA ILE A 39 7.67 6.23 -13.78
C ILE A 39 8.77 6.55 -14.80
N LYS A 40 9.99 6.08 -14.52
CA LYS A 40 11.17 6.14 -15.40
C LYS A 40 11.99 4.88 -15.13
N PRO A 41 12.96 4.51 -15.99
CA PRO A 41 13.81 3.34 -15.77
C PRO A 41 14.48 3.28 -14.38
N THR A 42 14.58 4.42 -13.71
CA THR A 42 15.22 4.57 -12.40
C THR A 42 14.27 4.92 -11.25
N VAL A 43 12.97 5.07 -11.52
CA VAL A 43 11.99 5.48 -10.49
C VAL A 43 10.86 4.46 -10.41
N ILE A 44 10.87 3.70 -9.33
CA ILE A 44 9.87 2.70 -9.01
C ILE A 44 9.00 3.23 -7.85
N LEU A 45 7.69 3.19 -8.01
CA LEU A 45 6.74 3.51 -6.94
C LEU A 45 5.86 2.31 -6.65
N SER A 46 5.72 1.98 -5.38
CA SER A 46 4.68 1.04 -4.94
C SER A 46 3.41 1.80 -4.54
N HIS A 47 2.31 1.45 -5.18
CA HIS A 47 1.00 1.94 -4.84
C HIS A 47 0.26 0.90 -3.99
N ALA A 48 0.18 1.16 -2.70
CA ALA A 48 -0.65 0.42 -1.76
C ALA A 48 -1.38 1.39 -0.85
N CYS A 49 -2.49 0.97 -0.27
CA CYS A 49 -3.25 1.81 0.67
C CYS A 49 -2.38 2.26 1.84
N LYS A 50 -2.46 3.54 2.18
CA LYS A 50 -1.72 4.16 3.30
C LYS A 50 -2.44 4.04 4.64
N HIS A 51 -3.68 3.54 4.66
CA HIS A 51 -4.49 3.41 5.88
C HIS A 51 -4.53 4.69 6.70
N CYS A 52 -4.91 5.80 6.04
CA CYS A 52 -4.94 7.16 6.60
C CYS A 52 -5.69 7.21 7.94
N GLU A 53 -5.30 8.12 8.82
CA GLU A 53 -6.02 8.41 10.07
C GLU A 53 -7.38 9.02 9.77
N GLU A 54 -7.41 10.02 8.90
CA GLU A 54 -8.64 10.60 8.37
C GLU A 54 -8.87 10.11 6.94
N PRO A 55 -9.54 8.97 6.76
CA PRO A 55 -9.66 8.34 5.45
C PRO A 55 -10.73 9.04 4.60
N LEU A 56 -10.33 9.93 3.71
CA LEU A 56 -11.24 10.63 2.78
C LEU A 56 -12.07 9.66 1.95
N CYS A 57 -11.53 8.49 1.63
CA CYS A 57 -12.27 7.44 0.91
C CYS A 57 -13.44 6.88 1.73
N ALA A 58 -13.34 6.84 3.05
CA ALA A 58 -14.46 6.45 3.92
C ALA A 58 -15.47 7.60 4.05
N ALA A 59 -14.99 8.83 4.25
CA ALA A 59 -15.85 10.01 4.33
C ALA A 59 -16.65 10.24 3.04
N ALA A 60 -16.06 9.95 1.88
CA ALA A 60 -16.73 10.09 0.58
C ALA A 60 -17.67 8.93 0.23
N CYS A 61 -17.76 7.88 1.04
CA CYS A 61 -18.60 6.73 0.74
C CYS A 61 -20.04 6.93 1.24
N PRO A 62 -21.05 7.16 0.36
CA PRO A 62 -22.42 7.41 0.81
C PRO A 62 -23.09 6.18 1.44
N PHE A 63 -22.54 5.00 1.21
CA PHE A 63 -23.07 3.71 1.69
C PHE A 63 -22.31 3.15 2.90
N ASN A 64 -21.36 3.91 3.47
CA ASN A 64 -20.51 3.47 4.59
C ASN A 64 -19.83 2.10 4.39
N VAL A 65 -19.47 1.79 3.15
CA VAL A 65 -18.81 0.53 2.79
C VAL A 65 -17.38 0.49 3.30
N ILE A 66 -16.70 1.64 3.32
CA ILE A 66 -15.32 1.75 3.79
C ILE A 66 -15.33 2.30 5.21
N LYS A 67 -14.64 1.60 6.10
CA LYS A 67 -14.51 1.98 7.51
C LYS A 67 -13.06 1.94 7.95
N ARG A 68 -12.77 2.68 9.01
CA ARG A 68 -11.52 2.58 9.75
C ARG A 68 -11.70 1.69 10.98
N ASP A 69 -10.75 0.80 11.20
CA ASP A 69 -10.57 0.04 12.42
C ASP A 69 -9.43 0.71 13.21
N GLU A 70 -9.78 1.33 14.33
CA GLU A 70 -8.82 2.08 15.14
C GLU A 70 -7.89 1.15 15.94
N GLU A 71 -8.36 -0.04 16.33
CA GLU A 71 -7.56 -1.00 17.07
C GLU A 71 -6.42 -1.56 16.21
N ARG A 72 -6.74 -1.87 14.94
CA ARG A 72 -5.78 -2.40 13.97
C ARG A 72 -5.08 -1.34 13.16
N ASN A 73 -5.51 -0.08 13.26
CA ASN A 73 -5.03 1.03 12.42
C ASN A 73 -5.13 0.76 10.91
N ILE A 74 -6.22 0.12 10.50
CA ILE A 74 -6.49 -0.18 9.09
C ILE A 74 -7.77 0.49 8.60
N VAL A 75 -7.78 0.83 7.32
CA VAL A 75 -8.99 1.21 6.60
C VAL A 75 -9.35 0.05 5.69
N PHE A 76 -10.54 -0.48 5.80
CA PHE A 76 -10.96 -1.70 5.11
C PHE A 76 -12.38 -1.57 4.56
N GLN A 77 -12.76 -2.51 3.72
CA GLN A 77 -14.13 -2.65 3.27
C GLN A 77 -14.92 -3.44 4.31
N ALA A 78 -15.96 -2.83 4.86
CA ALA A 78 -16.76 -3.37 5.95
C ALA A 78 -18.06 -4.03 5.49
N SER A 79 -18.50 -3.80 4.26
CA SER A 79 -19.76 -4.38 3.76
C SER A 79 -19.73 -4.63 2.26
N PHE A 80 -20.61 -5.53 1.81
CA PHE A 80 -20.78 -5.86 0.39
C PHE A 80 -21.78 -4.93 -0.35
N HIS A 81 -22.28 -3.89 0.31
CA HIS A 81 -23.24 -2.93 -0.27
C HIS A 81 -22.62 -1.90 -1.21
N CYS A 82 -21.45 -2.20 -1.76
CA CYS A 82 -20.80 -1.33 -2.72
C CYS A 82 -21.61 -1.29 -4.03
N VAL A 83 -22.03 -0.10 -4.43
CA VAL A 83 -22.74 0.14 -5.70
C VAL A 83 -21.82 0.58 -6.83
N GLY A 84 -20.51 0.62 -6.61
CA GLY A 84 -19.54 0.98 -7.63
C GLY A 84 -19.53 2.47 -8.02
N CYS A 85 -19.99 3.38 -7.17
CA CYS A 85 -20.08 4.82 -7.47
C CYS A 85 -18.73 5.52 -7.65
N LYS A 86 -17.62 4.89 -7.29
CA LYS A 86 -16.23 5.38 -7.44
C LYS A 86 -15.86 6.62 -6.62
N SER A 87 -16.75 7.17 -5.79
CA SER A 87 -16.46 8.33 -4.96
C SER A 87 -15.19 8.15 -4.10
N CYS A 88 -14.96 6.94 -3.58
CA CYS A 88 -13.76 6.61 -2.81
C CYS A 88 -12.47 6.64 -3.64
N ALA A 89 -12.54 6.26 -4.93
CA ALA A 89 -11.38 6.32 -5.82
C ALA A 89 -11.02 7.78 -6.15
N LEU A 90 -12.02 8.62 -6.38
CA LEU A 90 -11.84 10.05 -6.64
C LEU A 90 -11.35 10.80 -5.40
N ALA A 91 -11.80 10.40 -4.22
CA ALA A 91 -11.40 11.03 -2.95
C ALA A 91 -10.01 10.58 -2.45
N CYS A 92 -9.42 9.53 -3.02
CA CYS A 92 -8.13 9.03 -2.57
C CYS A 92 -6.97 9.91 -3.08
N PRO A 93 -6.25 10.66 -2.20
CA PRO A 93 -5.17 11.54 -2.66
C PRO A 93 -3.95 10.77 -3.19
N PHE A 94 -3.87 9.46 -2.91
CA PHE A 94 -2.76 8.61 -3.35
C PHE A 94 -3.09 7.79 -4.60
N GLY A 95 -4.32 7.85 -5.11
CA GLY A 95 -4.74 7.10 -6.28
C GLY A 95 -4.64 5.57 -6.16
N VAL A 96 -4.63 5.04 -4.94
CA VAL A 96 -4.40 3.60 -4.69
C VAL A 96 -5.66 2.73 -4.78
N ILE A 97 -6.81 3.34 -5.02
CA ILE A 97 -8.07 2.62 -5.27
C ILE A 97 -8.27 2.58 -6.77
N GLU A 98 -8.21 1.39 -7.34
CA GLU A 98 -8.34 1.21 -8.77
C GLU A 98 -9.72 1.65 -9.27
N ASN A 99 -9.73 2.52 -10.26
CA ASN A 99 -10.95 3.05 -10.87
C ASN A 99 -11.33 2.23 -12.11
N SER A 100 -11.54 0.93 -11.95
CA SER A 100 -12.08 0.10 -13.02
C SER A 100 -13.54 0.50 -13.31
N LEU A 101 -13.85 0.73 -14.57
CA LEU A 101 -15.21 1.13 -14.99
C LEU A 101 -16.25 0.03 -14.79
N LEU A 102 -15.83 -1.23 -14.73
CA LEU A 102 -16.74 -2.38 -14.75
C LEU A 102 -16.97 -3.02 -13.38
N ASN A 103 -16.11 -2.78 -12.40
CA ASN A 103 -16.16 -3.49 -11.14
C ASN A 103 -16.50 -2.59 -9.96
N HIS A 104 -17.13 -3.19 -8.96
CA HIS A 104 -17.30 -2.57 -7.66
C HIS A 104 -15.94 -2.36 -7.02
N VAL A 105 -15.76 -1.28 -6.25
CA VAL A 105 -14.53 -1.05 -5.49
C VAL A 105 -14.57 -1.92 -4.25
N THR A 106 -14.38 -3.21 -4.44
CA THR A 106 -14.46 -4.19 -3.35
C THR A 106 -13.12 -4.49 -2.73
N GLN A 107 -12.00 -4.07 -3.37
CA GLN A 107 -10.73 -4.73 -3.09
C GLN A 107 -9.59 -3.76 -2.82
N LYS A 108 -9.75 -3.08 -1.75
CA LYS A 108 -8.75 -2.23 -1.15
C LYS A 108 -7.78 -3.05 -0.29
N CYS A 109 -6.49 -2.70 -0.28
CA CYS A 109 -5.51 -3.30 0.63
C CYS A 109 -6.00 -3.24 2.08
N ASN A 110 -5.92 -4.35 2.78
CA ASN A 110 -6.28 -4.50 4.19
C ASN A 110 -5.10 -4.96 5.05
N LEU A 111 -3.85 -4.84 4.54
CA LEU A 111 -2.60 -5.30 5.18
C LEU A 111 -2.60 -6.80 5.51
N CYS A 112 -3.44 -7.59 4.86
CA CYS A 112 -3.61 -9.03 5.15
C CYS A 112 -3.84 -9.28 6.66
N TYR A 113 -4.66 -8.46 7.33
CA TYR A 113 -4.82 -8.47 8.80
C TYR A 113 -5.27 -9.82 9.38
N GLN A 114 -5.81 -10.71 8.55
CA GLN A 114 -6.18 -12.07 8.91
C GLN A 114 -5.00 -13.05 8.85
N ASN A 115 -3.88 -12.64 8.25
CA ASN A 115 -2.70 -13.47 8.14
C ASN A 115 -1.75 -13.19 9.31
N GLU A 116 -1.52 -14.19 10.16
CA GLU A 116 -0.64 -14.09 11.33
C GLU A 116 0.79 -13.65 10.99
N GLN A 117 1.25 -14.01 9.80
CA GLN A 117 2.58 -13.64 9.30
C GLN A 117 2.65 -12.19 8.76
N GLY A 118 1.52 -11.44 8.78
CA GLY A 118 1.44 -10.09 8.24
C GLY A 118 1.30 -10.03 6.71
N PRO A 119 1.59 -8.88 6.09
CA PRO A 119 1.37 -8.67 4.66
C PRO A 119 2.20 -9.58 3.77
N ARG A 120 1.54 -10.37 2.93
CA ARG A 120 2.18 -11.31 2.01
C ARG A 120 3.18 -10.65 1.07
N CYS A 121 2.87 -9.43 0.63
CA CYS A 121 3.76 -8.66 -0.26
C CYS A 121 5.11 -8.32 0.40
N ALA A 122 5.12 -7.99 1.69
CA ALA A 122 6.36 -7.73 2.42
C ALA A 122 7.16 -9.03 2.62
N ASN A 123 6.47 -10.12 2.99
CA ASN A 123 7.10 -11.42 3.23
C ASN A 123 7.70 -12.06 1.97
N SER A 124 7.19 -11.72 0.78
CA SER A 124 7.68 -12.25 -0.50
C SER A 124 8.81 -11.41 -1.11
N CYS A 125 9.19 -10.29 -0.49
CA CYS A 125 10.21 -9.42 -1.04
C CYS A 125 11.61 -9.99 -0.81
N ALA A 126 12.19 -10.62 -1.83
CA ALA A 126 13.49 -11.29 -1.74
C ALA A 126 14.65 -10.35 -1.41
N THR A 127 14.59 -9.09 -1.85
CA THR A 127 15.63 -8.09 -1.57
C THR A 127 15.43 -7.41 -0.20
N GLY A 128 14.29 -7.64 0.46
CA GLY A 128 13.92 -6.92 1.67
C GLY A 128 13.63 -5.43 1.45
N ALA A 129 13.41 -5.01 0.20
CA ALA A 129 13.04 -3.63 -0.12
C ALA A 129 11.68 -3.25 0.48
N LEU A 130 10.70 -4.15 0.38
CA LEU A 130 9.37 -3.93 0.96
C LEU A 130 9.31 -4.59 2.34
N LYS A 131 9.06 -3.78 3.36
CA LYS A 131 9.03 -4.20 4.78
C LYS A 131 7.72 -3.77 5.42
N PHE A 132 7.29 -4.53 6.41
CA PHE A 132 6.17 -4.16 7.29
C PHE A 132 6.70 -3.85 8.67
N ILE A 133 6.91 -2.58 8.97
CA ILE A 133 7.65 -2.10 10.13
C ILE A 133 6.79 -1.21 11.02
N LYS A 134 7.16 -1.10 12.26
CA LYS A 134 6.54 -0.21 13.24
C LYS A 134 6.99 1.23 13.01
N GLU A 135 6.16 2.18 13.44
CA GLU A 135 6.46 3.61 13.34
C GLU A 135 7.79 3.97 14.01
N SER A 136 8.05 3.43 15.19
CA SER A 136 9.31 3.62 15.92
C SER A 136 10.55 3.06 15.22
N GLU A 137 10.35 2.16 14.27
CA GLU A 137 11.44 1.55 13.48
C GLU A 137 11.75 2.34 12.22
N ILE A 138 10.85 3.22 11.74
CA ILE A 138 11.01 3.98 10.50
C ILE A 138 12.29 4.82 10.54
N GLU A 139 12.59 5.45 11.65
CA GLU A 139 13.81 6.27 11.80
C GLU A 139 15.10 5.45 11.73
N LYS A 140 15.06 4.21 12.20
CA LYS A 140 16.20 3.29 12.16
C LYS A 140 16.46 2.75 10.76
N VAL A 141 15.43 2.70 9.93
CA VAL A 141 15.46 2.16 8.56
C VAL A 141 15.80 3.24 7.52
N LYS A 142 16.19 4.47 7.92
CA LYS A 142 16.66 5.54 7.02
C LYS A 142 17.95 5.19 6.24
N VAL A 143 18.03 3.96 5.75
CA VAL A 143 19.15 3.49 4.91
C VAL A 143 19.06 4.12 3.52
N GLY A 144 17.85 4.22 2.94
CA GLY A 144 17.62 4.78 1.61
C GLY A 144 18.06 6.24 1.46
N VAL A 145 17.85 7.07 2.48
CA VAL A 145 18.29 8.48 2.45
C VAL A 145 19.82 8.59 2.36
N ARG A 146 20.57 7.66 2.92
CA ARG A 146 22.04 7.63 2.80
C ARG A 146 22.49 7.25 1.39
N TYR A 147 21.79 6.34 0.72
CA TYR A 147 22.11 5.92 -0.63
C TYR A 147 21.65 6.96 -1.67
N LEU A 148 20.47 7.55 -1.52
CA LEU A 148 20.01 8.66 -2.35
C LEU A 148 20.99 9.83 -2.31
N SER A 149 21.52 10.19 -1.13
CA SER A 149 22.51 11.26 -1.00
C SER A 149 23.87 10.92 -1.62
N ARG A 150 24.16 9.64 -1.87
CA ARG A 150 25.39 9.15 -2.52
C ARG A 150 25.21 8.83 -3.99
N SER A 151 23.98 8.81 -4.49
CA SER A 151 23.70 8.58 -5.89
C SER A 151 24.29 9.69 -6.75
N PRO A 152 25.09 9.37 -7.79
CA PRO A 152 25.67 10.38 -8.68
C PRO A 152 24.61 11.19 -9.43
N TYR A 153 23.37 10.72 -9.49
CA TYR A 153 22.26 11.40 -10.14
C TYR A 153 21.73 12.59 -9.34
N TRP A 154 21.89 12.62 -8.01
CA TRP A 154 21.45 13.74 -7.15
C TRP A 154 22.49 14.85 -7.00
N ARG A 155 23.72 14.60 -7.43
CA ARG A 155 24.80 15.61 -7.40
C ARG A 155 24.80 16.57 -8.58
N ARG A 156 23.85 16.43 -9.50
CA ARG A 156 23.75 17.24 -10.72
C ARG A 156 22.58 18.23 -10.75
N VAL A 157 22.00 18.52 -9.59
CA VAL A 157 20.98 19.56 -9.46
C VAL A 157 21.54 20.69 -8.61
#